data_eeca69ee1e1871dd9b0232061dbc7205
#
_entry.id   eeca69ee1e1871dd9b0232061dbc7205
#
_cell.length_a   1.000
_cell.length_b   1.000
_cell.length_c   1.000
_cell.angle_alpha   90.00
_cell.angle_beta   90.00
_cell.angle_gamma   90.00
#
_symmetry.space_group_name_H-M   'P 1'
#
loop_
_entity.id
_entity.type
_entity.pdbx_description
1 polymer ?
#
loop_
_entity_poly.entity_id
_entity_poly.type
_entity_poly.pdbx_seq_one_letter_code
_entity_poly.pdbx_strand_id
1 'polypeptide(L)'
;VRIAILAADLPKEIFSEVKRNYQFIERRYGKEVDVAVRSSATAEDLPGASFAGEHETYLGIRGGKEVATAVVWAMASLFTDRAISYRTDKGFAHTKVALSVGVQKMVRSDTGASGVMFTVDTESGFKDIVLINAVFGLGELIVQGQVTPDEYLVMKSKIDVTKSPIISKTMGVKNKKMQYAPHKKGVIQTKTVETTLAEQNKFVLDEKEVVELARWGAIIEKHYSERAKT
;
A
#
# COMPACT_ATOMS: atom_id res chain seq x y z
N VAL A 1 -25.17 -12.62 -4.38
CA VAL A 1 -23.81 -13.22 -4.51
C VAL A 1 -22.97 -12.88 -3.28
N ARG A 2 -22.72 -11.59 -2.96
CA ARG A 2 -21.87 -11.17 -1.83
C ARG A 2 -22.26 -11.81 -0.51
N ILE A 3 -23.55 -11.77 -0.14
CA ILE A 3 -24.06 -12.38 1.09
C ILE A 3 -23.79 -13.89 1.12
N ALA A 4 -23.96 -14.58 0.01
CA ALA A 4 -23.70 -16.01 -0.08
C ALA A 4 -22.21 -16.34 0.13
N ILE A 5 -21.30 -15.52 -0.42
CA ILE A 5 -19.85 -15.68 -0.22
C ILE A 5 -19.49 -15.44 1.26
N LEU A 6 -20.04 -14.37 1.86
CA LEU A 6 -19.78 -14.04 3.27
C LEU A 6 -20.33 -15.08 4.26
N ALA A 7 -21.38 -15.81 3.87
CA ALA A 7 -21.98 -16.88 4.66
C ALA A 7 -21.33 -18.26 4.41
N ALA A 8 -20.49 -18.37 3.38
CA ALA A 8 -19.82 -19.63 3.04
C ALA A 8 -18.52 -19.79 3.83
N ASP A 9 -18.28 -21.01 4.32
CA ASP A 9 -16.98 -21.40 4.85
C ASP A 9 -16.00 -21.64 3.69
N LEU A 10 -14.73 -21.33 3.92
CA LEU A 10 -13.67 -21.77 3.00
C LEU A 10 -13.63 -23.31 2.94
N PRO A 11 -13.41 -23.90 1.76
CA PRO A 11 -13.09 -25.33 1.67
C PRO A 11 -11.99 -25.71 2.63
N LYS A 12 -12.12 -26.88 3.26
CA LYS A 12 -11.19 -27.32 4.33
C LYS A 12 -9.73 -27.30 3.91
N GLU A 13 -9.47 -27.66 2.66
CA GLU A 13 -8.14 -27.66 2.06
C GLU A 13 -7.57 -26.23 2.00
N ILE A 14 -8.35 -25.28 1.50
CA ILE A 14 -7.93 -23.87 1.41
C ILE A 14 -7.75 -23.26 2.80
N PHE A 15 -8.67 -23.53 3.71
CA PHE A 15 -8.55 -23.07 5.09
C PHE A 15 -7.25 -23.57 5.75
N SER A 16 -6.93 -24.85 5.56
CA SER A 16 -5.72 -25.48 6.10
C SER A 16 -4.46 -24.86 5.49
N GLU A 17 -4.45 -24.58 4.19
CA GLU A 17 -3.35 -23.94 3.51
C GLU A 17 -3.13 -22.50 3.98
N VAL A 18 -4.18 -21.70 4.10
CA VAL A 18 -4.11 -20.33 4.62
C VAL A 18 -3.50 -20.35 6.03
N LYS A 19 -4.01 -21.22 6.91
CA LYS A 19 -3.51 -21.35 8.28
C LYS A 19 -2.04 -21.78 8.31
N ARG A 20 -1.65 -22.75 7.50
CA ARG A 20 -0.28 -23.26 7.42
C ARG A 20 0.69 -22.16 6.96
N ASN A 21 0.31 -21.40 5.92
CA ASN A 21 1.15 -20.32 5.39
C ASN A 21 1.22 -19.12 6.36
N TYR A 22 0.14 -18.81 7.07
CA TYR A 22 0.19 -17.81 8.13
C TYR A 22 1.15 -18.22 9.26
N GLN A 23 1.13 -19.49 9.68
CA GLN A 23 2.09 -20.01 10.66
C GLN A 23 3.55 -19.94 10.17
N PHE A 24 3.79 -20.03 8.86
CA PHE A 24 5.12 -19.78 8.30
C PHE A 24 5.57 -18.34 8.50
N ILE A 25 4.66 -17.36 8.29
CA ILE A 25 4.92 -15.94 8.57
C ILE A 25 5.19 -15.75 10.09
N GLU A 26 4.38 -16.38 10.96
CA GLU A 26 4.58 -16.32 12.42
C GLU A 26 5.94 -16.87 12.87
N ARG A 27 6.41 -17.96 12.27
CA ARG A 27 7.75 -18.52 12.58
C ARG A 27 8.87 -17.56 12.25
N ARG A 28 8.70 -16.75 11.20
CA ARG A 28 9.71 -15.79 10.73
C ARG A 28 9.68 -14.46 11.47
N TYR A 29 8.51 -13.99 11.89
CA TYR A 29 8.31 -12.63 12.37
C TYR A 29 7.71 -12.52 13.78
N GLY A 30 7.39 -13.63 14.41
CA GLY A 30 6.80 -13.70 15.75
C GLY A 30 5.34 -14.15 15.75
N LYS A 31 4.86 -14.65 16.89
CA LYS A 31 3.47 -15.08 17.07
C LYS A 31 2.50 -13.91 16.90
N GLU A 32 1.31 -14.22 16.37
CA GLU A 32 0.23 -13.25 16.16
C GLU A 32 0.68 -12.02 15.36
N VAL A 33 1.57 -12.25 14.39
CA VAL A 33 2.05 -11.18 13.51
C VAL A 33 0.91 -10.53 12.74
N ASP A 34 0.93 -9.20 12.71
CA ASP A 34 -0.03 -8.42 11.93
C ASP A 34 0.18 -8.62 10.43
N VAL A 35 -0.92 -8.90 9.72
CA VAL A 35 -0.91 -8.98 8.26
C VAL A 35 -1.97 -8.07 7.64
N ALA A 36 -1.69 -7.64 6.42
CA ALA A 36 -2.66 -7.07 5.50
C ALA A 36 -3.20 -8.18 4.61
N VAL A 37 -4.52 -8.26 4.47
CA VAL A 37 -5.20 -9.14 3.52
C VAL A 37 -5.75 -8.27 2.40
N ARG A 38 -5.20 -8.44 1.19
CA ARG A 38 -5.42 -7.56 0.05
C ARG A 38 -5.94 -8.35 -1.13
N SER A 39 -6.94 -7.82 -1.80
CA SER A 39 -7.37 -8.34 -3.10
C SER A 39 -6.46 -7.85 -4.22
N SER A 40 -6.37 -8.63 -5.29
CA SER A 40 -5.78 -8.26 -6.57
C SER A 40 -6.61 -8.91 -7.67
N ALA A 41 -7.27 -8.12 -8.49
CA ALA A 41 -8.17 -8.61 -9.52
C ALA A 41 -7.49 -8.63 -10.89
N THR A 42 -7.89 -9.57 -11.75
CA THR A 42 -7.36 -9.67 -13.12
C THR A 42 -7.74 -8.49 -14.01
N ALA A 43 -8.73 -7.69 -13.60
CA ALA A 43 -9.15 -6.47 -14.27
C ALA A 43 -8.53 -5.20 -13.66
N GLU A 44 -7.65 -5.34 -12.69
CA GLU A 44 -6.90 -4.24 -12.08
C GLU A 44 -5.74 -3.85 -13.00
N ASP A 45 -5.50 -2.55 -13.19
CA ASP A 45 -4.40 -1.99 -14.00
C ASP A 45 -4.38 -2.34 -15.50
N LEU A 46 -5.55 -2.52 -16.10
CA LEU A 46 -5.64 -2.66 -17.56
C LEU A 46 -5.46 -1.30 -18.26
N PRO A 47 -4.89 -1.27 -19.48
CA PRO A 47 -4.81 -0.04 -20.27
C PRO A 47 -6.19 0.62 -20.43
N GLY A 48 -6.35 1.84 -19.92
CA GLY A 48 -7.61 2.59 -19.95
C GLY A 48 -8.66 2.19 -18.92
N ALA A 49 -8.31 1.29 -17.98
CA ALA A 49 -9.21 0.84 -16.93
C ALA A 49 -8.43 0.62 -15.61
N SER A 50 -8.34 1.65 -14.78
CA SER A 50 -7.77 1.54 -13.44
C SER A 50 -8.86 1.10 -12.44
N PHE A 51 -8.64 -0.01 -11.75
CA PHE A 51 -9.49 -0.54 -10.70
C PHE A 51 -8.99 -0.14 -9.29
N ALA A 52 -8.07 0.82 -9.25
CA ALA A 52 -7.45 1.26 -8.00
C ALA A 52 -8.50 1.75 -7.00
N GLY A 53 -8.47 1.20 -5.79
CA GLY A 53 -9.37 1.58 -4.70
C GLY A 53 -10.78 0.99 -4.75
N GLU A 54 -11.11 0.14 -5.73
CA GLU A 54 -12.45 -0.48 -5.84
C GLU A 54 -12.58 -1.76 -4.98
N HIS A 55 -11.47 -2.33 -4.54
CA HIS A 55 -11.42 -3.50 -3.68
C HIS A 55 -11.02 -3.17 -2.25
N GLU A 56 -11.49 -3.96 -1.31
CA GLU A 56 -11.22 -3.77 0.11
C GLU A 56 -9.86 -4.37 0.52
N THR A 57 -9.16 -3.66 1.41
CA THR A 57 -7.96 -4.12 2.08
C THR A 57 -8.23 -4.19 3.58
N TYR A 58 -7.92 -5.34 4.18
CA TYR A 58 -8.09 -5.57 5.61
C TYR A 58 -6.73 -5.54 6.28
N LEU A 59 -6.51 -4.52 7.10
CA LEU A 59 -5.22 -4.28 7.76
C LEU A 59 -5.20 -4.86 9.17
N GLY A 60 -4.02 -5.26 9.61
CA GLY A 60 -3.75 -5.66 10.99
C GLY A 60 -4.47 -6.90 11.47
N ILE A 61 -4.80 -7.80 10.55
CA ILE A 61 -5.42 -9.08 10.89
C ILE A 61 -4.39 -9.96 11.61
N ARG A 62 -4.82 -10.63 12.69
CA ARG A 62 -4.00 -11.55 13.49
C ARG A 62 -4.71 -12.88 13.69
N GLY A 63 -3.96 -13.96 13.68
CA GLY A 63 -4.49 -15.30 13.89
C GLY A 63 -4.95 -15.97 12.59
N GLY A 64 -4.66 -17.27 12.47
CA GLY A 64 -4.91 -18.02 11.23
C GLY A 64 -6.40 -18.15 10.88
N LYS A 65 -7.31 -18.13 11.86
CA LYS A 65 -8.75 -18.16 11.62
C LYS A 65 -9.24 -16.81 11.10
N GLU A 66 -8.80 -15.73 11.71
CA GLU A 66 -9.13 -14.36 11.36
C GLU A 66 -8.60 -14.01 9.95
N VAL A 67 -7.39 -14.48 9.63
CA VAL A 67 -6.83 -14.34 8.27
C VAL A 67 -7.70 -15.08 7.25
N ALA A 68 -8.12 -16.31 7.54
CA ALA A 68 -9.01 -17.05 6.66
C ALA A 68 -10.36 -16.35 6.47
N THR A 69 -10.92 -15.77 7.53
CA THR A 69 -12.15 -14.95 7.44
C THR A 69 -11.94 -13.71 6.58
N ALA A 70 -10.81 -13.00 6.76
CA ALA A 70 -10.49 -11.83 5.95
C ALA A 70 -10.26 -12.17 4.47
N VAL A 71 -9.76 -13.38 4.15
CA VAL A 71 -9.69 -13.89 2.77
C VAL A 71 -11.07 -14.00 2.15
N VAL A 72 -12.07 -14.52 2.88
CA VAL A 72 -13.46 -14.57 2.42
C VAL A 72 -14.01 -13.16 2.18
N TRP A 73 -13.75 -12.22 3.09
CA TRP A 73 -14.17 -10.83 2.92
C TRP A 73 -13.54 -10.19 1.67
N ALA A 74 -12.25 -10.40 1.44
CA ALA A 74 -11.56 -9.92 0.25
C ALA A 74 -12.15 -10.51 -1.03
N MET A 75 -12.49 -11.81 -1.05
CA MET A 75 -13.20 -12.42 -2.18
C MET A 75 -14.60 -11.82 -2.39
N ALA A 76 -15.33 -11.55 -1.31
CA ALA A 76 -16.65 -10.94 -1.35
C ALA A 76 -16.64 -9.49 -1.85
N SER A 77 -15.49 -8.77 -1.72
CA SER A 77 -15.34 -7.39 -2.21
C SER A 77 -15.50 -7.26 -3.72
N LEU A 78 -15.30 -8.34 -4.47
CA LEU A 78 -15.58 -8.39 -5.91
C LEU A 78 -17.05 -8.09 -6.27
N PHE A 79 -17.95 -8.25 -5.30
CA PHE A 79 -19.39 -8.03 -5.45
C PHE A 79 -19.93 -6.89 -4.57
N THR A 80 -19.10 -5.87 -4.31
CA THR A 80 -19.57 -4.59 -3.81
C THR A 80 -20.30 -3.81 -4.90
N ASP A 81 -21.16 -2.87 -4.53
CA ASP A 81 -21.91 -2.05 -5.48
C ASP A 81 -20.94 -1.28 -6.41
N ARG A 82 -19.85 -0.73 -5.84
CA ARG A 82 -18.79 -0.04 -6.59
C ARG A 82 -18.14 -0.96 -7.62
N ALA A 83 -17.70 -2.15 -7.21
CA ALA A 83 -17.03 -3.11 -8.09
C ALA A 83 -17.97 -3.64 -9.19
N ILE A 84 -19.27 -3.77 -8.91
CA ILE A 84 -20.29 -4.14 -9.90
C ILE A 84 -20.50 -2.99 -10.90
N SER A 85 -20.72 -1.76 -10.40
CA SER A 85 -20.91 -0.57 -11.26
C SER A 85 -19.73 -0.39 -12.20
N TYR A 86 -18.53 -0.38 -11.67
CA TYR A 86 -17.31 -0.25 -12.47
C TYR A 86 -17.22 -1.29 -13.59
N ARG A 87 -17.47 -2.58 -13.29
CA ARG A 87 -17.45 -3.62 -14.33
C ARG A 87 -18.52 -3.41 -15.39
N THR A 88 -19.70 -2.95 -14.98
CA THR A 88 -20.79 -2.60 -15.90
C THR A 88 -20.39 -1.46 -16.83
N ASP A 89 -19.84 -0.38 -16.27
CA ASP A 89 -19.41 0.80 -17.01
C ASP A 89 -18.27 0.50 -18.02
N LYS A 90 -17.39 -0.43 -17.64
CA LYS A 90 -16.28 -0.89 -18.51
C LYS A 90 -16.61 -2.06 -19.41
N GLY A 91 -17.82 -2.59 -19.36
CA GLY A 91 -18.25 -3.72 -20.19
C GLY A 91 -17.62 -5.06 -19.81
N PHE A 92 -17.13 -5.24 -18.60
CA PHE A 92 -16.56 -6.51 -18.13
C PHE A 92 -17.66 -7.48 -17.67
N ALA A 93 -17.66 -8.69 -18.20
CA ALA A 93 -18.55 -9.74 -17.71
C ALA A 93 -18.18 -10.12 -16.26
N HIS A 94 -19.17 -10.07 -15.35
CA HIS A 94 -18.95 -10.31 -13.93
C HIS A 94 -18.31 -11.67 -13.59
N THR A 95 -18.57 -12.68 -14.42
CA THR A 95 -18.05 -14.05 -14.24
C THR A 95 -16.67 -14.27 -14.86
N LYS A 96 -16.12 -13.29 -15.59
CA LYS A 96 -14.80 -13.37 -16.23
C LYS A 96 -13.69 -12.71 -15.42
N VAL A 97 -14.06 -11.90 -14.43
CA VAL A 97 -13.08 -11.27 -13.54
C VAL A 97 -12.76 -12.24 -12.41
N ALA A 98 -11.50 -12.62 -12.32
CA ALA A 98 -10.97 -13.41 -11.22
C ALA A 98 -10.26 -12.50 -10.21
N LEU A 99 -10.15 -12.98 -8.96
CA LEU A 99 -9.52 -12.25 -7.88
C LEU A 99 -8.59 -13.19 -7.11
N SER A 100 -7.37 -12.76 -6.91
CA SER A 100 -6.45 -13.36 -5.94
C SER A 100 -6.47 -12.59 -4.63
N VAL A 101 -6.05 -13.23 -3.56
CA VAL A 101 -5.95 -12.60 -2.23
C VAL A 101 -4.53 -12.77 -1.72
N GLY A 102 -3.84 -11.66 -1.54
CA GLY A 102 -2.50 -11.61 -0.95
C GLY A 102 -2.57 -11.41 0.56
N VAL A 103 -1.82 -12.21 1.31
CA VAL A 103 -1.62 -12.05 2.75
C VAL A 103 -0.19 -11.61 2.99
N GLN A 104 -0.01 -10.38 3.44
CA GLN A 104 1.29 -9.74 3.55
C GLN A 104 1.52 -9.26 4.98
N LYS A 105 2.74 -9.49 5.52
CA LYS A 105 3.14 -8.92 6.80
C LYS A 105 2.98 -7.40 6.78
N MET A 106 2.37 -6.84 7.83
CA MET A 106 2.24 -5.39 7.97
C MET A 106 3.59 -4.71 8.11
N VAL A 107 3.76 -3.60 7.37
CA VAL A 107 4.84 -2.65 7.60
C VAL A 107 4.38 -1.68 8.68
N ARG A 108 5.18 -1.54 9.75
CA ARG A 108 4.83 -0.73 10.92
C ARG A 108 5.15 0.76 10.70
N SER A 109 4.60 1.32 9.62
CA SER A 109 4.70 2.76 9.32
C SER A 109 3.97 3.65 10.33
N ASP A 110 3.06 3.09 11.12
CA ASP A 110 2.42 3.79 12.24
C ASP A 110 3.39 4.35 13.28
N THR A 111 4.57 3.73 13.44
CA THR A 111 5.68 4.18 14.29
C THR A 111 6.85 4.79 13.50
N GLY A 112 6.70 4.95 12.20
CA GLY A 112 7.70 5.43 11.27
C GLY A 112 7.11 6.43 10.28
N ALA A 113 7.37 6.17 9.00
CA ALA A 113 6.98 7.01 7.89
C ALA A 113 6.31 6.20 6.77
N SER A 114 5.57 6.90 5.94
CA SER A 114 5.02 6.41 4.68
C SER A 114 5.06 7.51 3.63
N GLY A 115 4.83 7.15 2.38
CA GLY A 115 4.86 8.16 1.33
C GLY A 115 4.51 7.59 -0.03
N VAL A 116 4.66 8.43 -1.04
CA VAL A 116 4.55 8.09 -2.45
C VAL A 116 5.81 8.53 -3.17
N MET A 117 6.20 7.78 -4.19
CA MET A 117 7.38 8.07 -4.98
C MET A 117 7.07 7.92 -6.46
N PHE A 118 7.54 8.89 -7.25
CA PHE A 118 7.42 8.90 -8.71
C PHE A 118 8.81 8.97 -9.33
N THR A 119 9.03 8.23 -10.39
CA THR A 119 10.28 8.26 -11.16
C THR A 119 10.25 9.29 -12.30
N VAL A 120 9.43 10.28 -12.16
CA VAL A 120 9.26 11.41 -13.06
C VAL A 120 8.75 12.60 -12.24
N ASP A 121 9.10 13.81 -12.63
CA ASP A 121 8.44 14.98 -12.09
C ASP A 121 7.00 15.03 -12.63
N THR A 122 6.04 14.96 -11.73
CA THR A 122 4.61 14.85 -12.07
C THR A 122 4.01 16.14 -12.65
N GLU A 123 4.67 17.28 -12.47
CA GLU A 123 4.22 18.55 -13.00
C GLU A 123 4.82 18.85 -14.38
N SER A 124 6.14 18.74 -14.51
CA SER A 124 6.85 19.07 -15.76
C SER A 124 7.05 17.88 -16.70
N GLY A 125 6.90 16.66 -16.21
CA GLY A 125 7.21 15.44 -16.96
C GLY A 125 8.71 15.18 -17.12
N PHE A 126 9.57 15.89 -16.37
CA PHE A 126 11.02 15.71 -16.44
C PHE A 126 11.44 14.34 -15.90
N LYS A 127 12.13 13.56 -16.72
CA LYS A 127 12.38 12.13 -16.47
C LYS A 127 13.63 11.81 -15.63
N ASP A 128 14.59 12.74 -15.50
CA ASP A 128 15.82 12.49 -14.72
C ASP A 128 15.66 12.84 -13.23
N ILE A 129 14.44 12.74 -12.72
CA ILE A 129 14.07 13.04 -11.32
C ILE A 129 13.38 11.84 -10.69
N VAL A 130 13.65 11.63 -9.40
CA VAL A 130 12.78 10.90 -8.49
C VAL A 130 12.15 11.93 -7.54
N LEU A 131 10.83 12.02 -7.56
CA LEU A 131 10.02 12.80 -6.62
C LEU A 131 9.57 11.89 -5.48
N ILE A 132 9.87 12.25 -4.24
CA ILE A 132 9.46 11.52 -3.04
C ILE A 132 8.65 12.45 -2.15
N ASN A 133 7.44 12.04 -1.79
CA ASN A 133 6.60 12.70 -0.80
C ASN A 133 6.47 11.82 0.43
N ALA A 134 6.75 12.35 1.63
CA ALA A 134 6.77 11.58 2.87
C ALA A 134 6.01 12.24 4.01
N VAL A 135 5.34 11.41 4.82
CA VAL A 135 4.59 11.80 6.02
C VAL A 135 4.88 10.84 7.17
N PHE A 136 4.63 11.27 8.40
CA PHE A 136 4.63 10.37 9.55
C PHE A 136 3.39 9.47 9.57
N GLY A 137 3.56 8.25 10.05
CA GLY A 137 2.46 7.32 10.25
C GLY A 137 2.05 6.57 8.98
N LEU A 138 0.81 6.06 8.98
CA LEU A 138 0.23 5.28 7.89
C LEU A 138 -0.04 6.14 6.65
N GLY A 139 0.12 5.56 5.46
CA GLY A 139 0.06 6.24 4.16
C GLY A 139 -1.33 6.69 3.69
N GLU A 140 -2.37 6.37 4.41
CA GLU A 140 -3.75 6.67 3.98
C GLU A 140 -4.01 8.17 3.85
N LEU A 141 -3.51 8.99 4.78
CA LEU A 141 -3.70 10.44 4.76
C LEU A 141 -3.02 11.13 3.58
N ILE A 142 -1.84 10.66 3.16
CA ILE A 142 -1.15 11.24 2.00
C ILE A 142 -1.85 10.85 0.70
N VAL A 143 -2.29 9.59 0.58
CA VAL A 143 -3.02 9.11 -0.62
C VAL A 143 -4.36 9.83 -0.77
N GLN A 144 -5.03 10.17 0.33
CA GLN A 144 -6.28 10.94 0.33
C GLN A 144 -6.08 12.46 0.21
N GLY A 145 -4.85 12.96 0.12
CA GLY A 145 -4.55 14.40 0.05
C GLY A 145 -4.92 15.17 1.33
N GLN A 146 -5.01 14.48 2.47
CA GLN A 146 -5.45 15.08 3.74
C GLN A 146 -4.31 15.66 4.59
N VAL A 147 -3.08 15.56 4.14
CA VAL A 147 -1.88 16.08 4.82
C VAL A 147 -0.90 16.59 3.78
N THR A 148 -0.22 17.70 4.10
CA THR A 148 0.84 18.26 3.25
C THR A 148 2.16 17.57 3.59
N PRO A 149 2.72 16.74 2.70
CA PRO A 149 3.93 15.97 2.95
C PRO A 149 5.20 16.82 2.85
N ASP A 150 6.32 16.28 3.37
CA ASP A 150 7.63 16.69 2.91
C ASP A 150 7.86 16.20 1.49
N GLU A 151 8.52 17.03 0.68
CA GLU A 151 8.86 16.73 -0.70
C GLU A 151 10.37 16.72 -0.89
N TYR A 152 10.86 15.74 -1.64
CA TYR A 152 12.27 15.60 -1.99
C TYR A 152 12.40 15.35 -3.50
N LEU A 153 13.24 16.13 -4.15
CA LEU A 153 13.60 15.94 -5.56
C LEU A 153 15.03 15.43 -5.64
N VAL A 154 15.22 14.28 -6.25
CA VAL A 154 16.52 13.61 -6.40
C VAL A 154 16.84 13.42 -7.88
N MET A 155 18.00 13.88 -8.32
CA MET A 155 18.45 13.71 -9.70
C MET A 155 19.00 12.30 -9.91
N LYS A 156 18.34 11.48 -10.76
CA LYS A 156 18.71 10.08 -11.00
C LYS A 156 20.15 9.91 -11.51
N SER A 157 20.55 10.71 -12.49
CA SER A 157 21.90 10.69 -13.08
C SER A 157 23.01 11.04 -12.08
N LYS A 158 22.67 11.50 -10.88
CA LYS A 158 23.63 11.90 -9.84
C LYS A 158 23.68 10.96 -8.64
N ILE A 159 22.76 9.99 -8.52
CA ILE A 159 22.62 9.11 -7.33
C ILE A 159 23.93 8.42 -6.95
N ASP A 160 24.68 7.91 -7.93
CA ASP A 160 25.95 7.19 -7.70
C ASP A 160 27.20 8.01 -8.07
N VAL A 161 27.03 9.28 -8.43
CA VAL A 161 28.12 10.15 -8.92
C VAL A 161 28.52 11.20 -7.89
N THR A 162 27.56 11.72 -7.13
CA THR A 162 27.79 12.81 -6.17
C THR A 162 27.43 12.40 -4.74
N LYS A 163 28.01 13.10 -3.76
CA LYS A 163 27.67 12.88 -2.35
C LYS A 163 26.26 13.34 -1.99
N SER A 164 25.68 14.28 -2.73
CA SER A 164 24.33 14.77 -2.53
C SER A 164 23.61 14.93 -3.87
N PRO A 165 22.86 13.90 -4.32
CA PRO A 165 22.04 13.97 -5.51
C PRO A 165 20.69 14.67 -5.28
N ILE A 166 20.37 15.05 -4.04
CA ILE A 166 19.13 15.75 -3.68
C ILE A 166 19.24 17.20 -4.12
N ILE A 167 18.35 17.63 -5.02
CA ILE A 167 18.36 18.98 -5.59
C ILE A 167 17.36 19.92 -4.90
N SER A 168 16.34 19.39 -4.25
CA SER A 168 15.40 20.17 -3.47
C SER A 168 14.81 19.37 -2.31
N LYS A 169 14.55 20.06 -1.20
CA LYS A 169 13.78 19.57 -0.05
C LYS A 169 12.80 20.64 0.38
N THR A 170 11.52 20.33 0.37
CA THR A 170 10.46 21.23 0.84
C THR A 170 9.77 20.61 2.04
N MET A 171 9.72 21.33 3.15
CA MET A 171 9.08 20.86 4.38
C MET A 171 7.58 21.07 4.31
N GLY A 172 6.82 20.00 4.45
CA GLY A 172 5.37 20.05 4.58
C GLY A 172 4.90 20.40 5.98
N VAL A 173 3.65 20.80 6.12
CA VAL A 173 3.07 21.14 7.43
C VAL A 173 2.91 19.90 8.30
N LYS A 174 2.54 18.76 7.74
CA LYS A 174 2.40 17.44 8.42
C LYS A 174 1.65 17.51 9.74
N ASN A 175 0.59 18.32 9.82
CA ASN A 175 -0.12 18.64 11.06
C ASN A 175 -0.83 17.43 11.71
N LYS A 176 -0.98 16.32 11.00
CA LYS A 176 -1.61 15.09 11.49
C LYS A 176 -0.94 13.85 10.92
N LYS A 177 -1.08 12.75 11.65
CA LYS A 177 -0.61 11.41 11.24
C LYS A 177 -1.66 10.36 11.61
N MET A 178 -1.65 9.25 10.88
CA MET A 178 -2.51 8.11 11.18
C MET A 178 -1.69 7.01 11.86
N GLN A 179 -2.24 6.45 12.92
CA GLN A 179 -1.64 5.37 13.71
C GLN A 179 -2.66 4.27 13.98
N TYR A 180 -2.20 3.09 14.36
CA TYR A 180 -3.11 2.08 14.90
C TYR A 180 -3.66 2.51 16.26
N ALA A 181 -4.96 2.28 16.45
CA ALA A 181 -5.59 2.41 17.76
C ALA A 181 -5.26 1.19 18.64
N PRO A 182 -5.26 1.32 19.98
CA PRO A 182 -5.13 0.18 20.88
C PRO A 182 -6.20 -0.88 20.59
N HIS A 183 -5.79 -2.16 20.54
CA HIS A 183 -6.65 -3.27 20.18
C HIS A 183 -7.91 -3.41 21.03
N LYS A 184 -9.07 -3.49 20.34
CA LYS A 184 -10.21 -4.30 20.78
C LYS A 184 -10.27 -5.50 19.83
N LYS A 185 -10.49 -6.72 20.39
CA LYS A 185 -10.46 -8.01 19.66
C LYS A 185 -10.93 -7.90 18.21
N GLY A 186 -10.07 -8.31 17.26
CA GLY A 186 -10.44 -8.77 15.93
C GLY A 186 -10.13 -7.84 14.76
N VAL A 187 -10.18 -6.52 14.88
CA VAL A 187 -9.88 -5.57 13.79
C VAL A 187 -9.04 -4.42 14.34
N ILE A 188 -7.89 -4.18 13.73
CA ILE A 188 -7.11 -2.99 14.06
C ILE A 188 -7.88 -1.77 13.51
N GLN A 189 -8.28 -0.90 14.43
CA GLN A 189 -8.78 0.41 14.07
C GLN A 189 -7.59 1.37 13.91
N THR A 190 -7.66 2.23 12.92
CA THR A 190 -6.75 3.36 12.78
C THR A 190 -7.36 4.59 13.46
N LYS A 191 -6.50 5.49 13.90
CA LYS A 191 -6.90 6.80 14.41
C LYS A 191 -5.99 7.88 13.84
N THR A 192 -6.56 8.99 13.49
CA THR A 192 -5.81 10.20 13.16
C THR A 192 -5.51 10.97 14.44
N VAL A 193 -4.25 11.37 14.61
CA VAL A 193 -3.77 12.17 15.73
C VAL A 193 -2.99 13.36 15.19
N GLU A 194 -2.97 14.46 15.95
CA GLU A 194 -2.13 15.59 15.64
C GLU A 194 -0.66 15.22 15.84
N THR A 195 0.21 15.76 14.99
CA THR A 195 1.66 15.67 15.15
C THR A 195 2.14 16.73 16.15
N THR A 196 3.22 16.43 16.84
CA THR A 196 3.87 17.41 17.72
C THR A 196 4.55 18.51 16.90
N LEU A 197 4.78 19.67 17.49
CA LEU A 197 5.56 20.75 16.86
C LEU A 197 6.98 20.28 16.48
N ALA A 198 7.57 19.39 17.26
CA ALA A 198 8.87 18.81 16.95
C ALA A 198 8.84 17.95 15.67
N GLU A 199 7.77 17.18 15.45
CA GLU A 199 7.58 16.41 14.23
C GLU A 199 7.29 17.32 13.03
N GLN A 200 6.48 18.37 13.21
CA GLN A 200 6.18 19.32 12.12
C GLN A 200 7.43 20.07 11.66
N ASN A 201 8.35 20.40 12.57
CA ASN A 201 9.59 21.12 12.30
C ASN A 201 10.78 20.21 11.94
N LYS A 202 10.53 18.93 11.65
CA LYS A 202 11.56 17.97 11.26
C LYS A 202 11.16 17.31 9.94
N PHE A 203 12.15 17.12 9.06
CA PHE A 203 11.94 16.28 7.87
C PHE A 203 11.65 14.83 8.28
N VAL A 204 10.72 14.19 7.56
CA VAL A 204 10.30 12.80 7.83
C VAL A 204 11.42 11.83 7.55
N LEU A 205 12.15 12.04 6.44
CA LEU A 205 13.27 11.20 6.01
C LEU A 205 14.59 11.94 6.13
N ASP A 206 15.63 11.21 6.48
CA ASP A 206 17.00 11.72 6.38
C ASP A 206 17.53 11.62 4.93
N GLU A 207 18.68 12.26 4.67
CA GLU A 207 19.25 12.30 3.30
C GLU A 207 19.67 10.92 2.79
N LYS A 208 20.09 10.01 3.68
CA LYS A 208 20.48 8.65 3.29
C LYS A 208 19.26 7.83 2.88
N GLU A 209 18.18 7.93 3.64
CA GLU A 209 16.90 7.29 3.33
C GLU A 209 16.33 7.79 2.01
N VAL A 210 16.37 9.11 1.77
CA VAL A 210 15.92 9.72 0.51
C VAL A 210 16.73 9.19 -0.68
N VAL A 211 18.05 9.14 -0.57
CA VAL A 211 18.92 8.65 -1.65
C VAL A 211 18.71 7.15 -1.90
N GLU A 212 18.53 6.36 -0.83
CA GLU A 212 18.28 4.92 -0.95
C GLU A 212 16.95 4.65 -1.63
N LEU A 213 15.87 5.33 -1.24
CA LEU A 213 14.57 5.24 -1.89
C LEU A 213 14.64 5.65 -3.36
N ALA A 214 15.34 6.75 -3.67
CA ALA A 214 15.53 7.19 -5.06
C ALA A 214 16.29 6.16 -5.91
N ARG A 215 17.30 5.49 -5.32
CA ARG A 215 18.01 4.39 -5.98
C ARG A 215 17.08 3.22 -6.28
N TRP A 216 16.24 2.83 -5.34
CA TRP A 216 15.24 1.78 -5.57
C TRP A 216 14.25 2.17 -6.66
N GLY A 217 13.77 3.42 -6.66
CA GLY A 217 12.90 3.94 -7.72
C GLY A 217 13.53 3.81 -9.11
N ALA A 218 14.80 4.22 -9.25
CA ALA A 218 15.52 4.11 -10.52
C ALA A 218 15.72 2.65 -10.97
N ILE A 219 15.99 1.73 -10.04
CA ILE A 219 16.11 0.28 -10.33
C ILE A 219 14.77 -0.28 -10.81
N ILE A 220 13.67 0.07 -10.14
CA ILE A 220 12.32 -0.37 -10.52
C ILE A 220 11.95 0.16 -11.90
N GLU A 221 12.16 1.45 -12.16
CA GLU A 221 11.89 2.06 -13.47
C GLU A 221 12.67 1.36 -14.59
N LYS A 222 13.96 1.12 -14.38
CA LYS A 222 14.82 0.40 -15.34
C LYS A 222 14.25 -0.98 -15.64
N HIS A 223 13.89 -1.74 -14.61
CA HIS A 223 13.36 -3.10 -14.75
C HIS A 223 12.09 -3.14 -15.60
N TYR A 224 11.14 -2.23 -15.34
CA TYR A 224 9.90 -2.17 -16.12
C TYR A 224 10.09 -1.62 -17.54
N SER A 225 10.99 -0.66 -17.71
CA SER A 225 11.33 -0.10 -19.03
C SER A 225 12.01 -1.12 -19.95
N GLU A 226 12.78 -2.04 -19.40
CA GLU A 226 13.41 -3.13 -20.15
C GLU A 226 12.38 -4.18 -20.57
N ARG A 227 11.43 -4.54 -19.68
CA ARG A 227 10.34 -5.48 -19.97
C ARG A 227 9.33 -4.96 -20.99
N ALA A 228 9.08 -3.66 -21.04
CA ALA A 228 8.16 -3.06 -22.00
C ALA A 228 8.69 -3.06 -23.44
N LYS A 229 9.98 -3.41 -23.64
CA LYS A 229 10.63 -3.51 -24.96
C LYS A 229 10.68 -4.95 -25.49
N THR A 230 10.29 -5.93 -24.68
CA THR A 230 10.15 -7.34 -25.05
C THR A 230 8.68 -7.73 -25.24
#